data_219fd98f4c20884a708e86135d15cba3
#
_entry.id   219fd98f4c20884a708e86135d15cba3
#
_cell.length_a   1.000
_cell.length_b   1.000
_cell.length_c   1.000
_cell.angle_alpha   90.00
_cell.angle_beta   90.00
_cell.angle_gamma   90.00
#
_symmetry.space_group_name_H-M   'P 1'
#
loop_
_entity.id
_entity.type
_entity.pdbx_description
1 polymer ?
#
loop_
_entity_poly.entity_id
_entity_poly.type
_entity_poly.pdbx_seq_one_letter_code
_entity_poly.pdbx_strand_id
1 'polypeptide(L)'
;MAKLVTLHDTDGEVIYPQTISDMDYSTSEQDTGCKWIDGKKIYKKTIDFGALPNASIKNVDHGVANIARVVKIDGIISFGSNNWSNIPLVYQGVDSIYNAEFQVTTTQVHCATSKDRSNLSAIITFYYTKTTD
;
A
#
# COMPACT_ATOMS: atom_id res chain seq x y z
N MET A 1 -0.03 -34.51 -1.57
CA MET A 1 0.96 -33.44 -1.89
C MET A 1 0.71 -32.94 -3.32
N ALA A 2 0.61 -31.66 -3.49
CA ALA A 2 0.45 -31.12 -4.84
C ALA A 2 1.73 -31.38 -5.65
N LYS A 3 1.55 -31.86 -6.86
CA LYS A 3 2.66 -32.12 -7.77
C LYS A 3 3.06 -30.80 -8.45
N LEU A 4 4.35 -30.49 -8.39
CA LEU A 4 4.87 -29.35 -9.14
C LEU A 4 4.80 -29.65 -10.64
N VAL A 5 4.13 -28.78 -11.38
CA VAL A 5 4.01 -28.89 -12.84
C VAL A 5 4.90 -27.84 -13.47
N THR A 6 5.81 -28.28 -14.34
CA THR A 6 6.63 -27.42 -15.15
C THR A 6 5.91 -27.13 -16.45
N LEU A 7 5.67 -25.85 -16.75
CA LEU A 7 5.07 -25.41 -17.99
C LEU A 7 6.11 -25.27 -19.09
N HIS A 8 5.77 -25.69 -20.31
CA HIS A 8 6.64 -25.56 -21.48
C HIS A 8 5.86 -24.91 -22.62
N ASP A 9 6.55 -24.13 -23.43
CA ASP A 9 6.00 -23.62 -24.68
C ASP A 9 6.06 -24.69 -25.78
N THR A 10 5.67 -24.34 -27.00
CA THR A 10 5.67 -25.26 -28.13
C THR A 10 7.07 -25.70 -28.57
N ASP A 11 8.11 -24.97 -28.20
CA ASP A 11 9.51 -25.30 -28.52
C ASP A 11 10.18 -26.07 -27.38
N GLY A 12 9.45 -26.38 -26.31
CA GLY A 12 9.96 -27.14 -25.17
C GLY A 12 10.68 -26.30 -24.14
N GLU A 13 10.68 -24.98 -24.27
CA GLU A 13 11.26 -24.11 -23.26
C GLU A 13 10.37 -24.00 -22.03
N VAL A 14 11.01 -23.89 -20.86
CA VAL A 14 10.29 -23.75 -19.60
C VAL A 14 9.68 -22.36 -19.50
N ILE A 15 8.36 -22.31 -19.23
CA ILE A 15 7.64 -21.07 -18.98
C ILE A 15 7.50 -20.91 -17.47
N TYR A 16 7.99 -19.80 -16.91
CA TYR A 16 7.86 -19.48 -15.51
C TYR A 16 6.64 -18.58 -15.28
N PRO A 17 5.75 -18.93 -14.32
CA PRO A 17 4.65 -18.05 -13.96
C PRO A 17 5.17 -16.70 -13.44
N GLN A 18 4.51 -15.60 -13.81
CA GLN A 18 4.91 -14.25 -13.38
C GLN A 18 4.47 -13.89 -11.96
N THR A 19 3.85 -14.82 -11.24
CA THR A 19 3.24 -14.58 -9.93
C THR A 19 4.22 -14.12 -8.86
N ILE A 20 5.51 -14.47 -8.96
CA ILE A 20 6.51 -14.12 -7.94
C ILE A 20 6.83 -12.63 -7.96
N SER A 21 6.98 -12.03 -9.15
CA SER A 21 7.27 -10.60 -9.27
C SER A 21 6.09 -9.72 -8.82
N ASP A 22 4.85 -10.24 -8.95
CA ASP A 22 3.65 -9.50 -8.57
C ASP A 22 3.45 -9.45 -7.06
N MET A 23 4.16 -10.27 -6.30
CA MET A 23 4.11 -10.30 -4.83
C MET A 23 5.15 -9.39 -4.18
N ASP A 24 6.11 -8.90 -4.93
CA ASP A 24 7.11 -7.97 -4.42
C ASP A 24 6.49 -6.60 -4.12
N TYR A 25 7.10 -5.89 -3.18
CA TYR A 25 6.75 -4.50 -2.89
C TYR A 25 7.79 -3.57 -3.52
N SER A 26 7.32 -2.44 -4.03
CA SER A 26 8.19 -1.47 -4.69
C SER A 26 7.65 -0.06 -4.53
N THR A 27 8.55 0.91 -4.51
CA THR A 27 8.21 2.34 -4.58
C THR A 27 7.83 2.78 -5.99
N SER A 28 7.96 1.90 -6.98
CA SER A 28 7.43 2.08 -8.33
C SER A 28 6.08 1.41 -8.48
N GLU A 29 5.29 1.90 -9.43
CA GLU A 29 4.00 1.28 -9.76
C GLU A 29 4.20 -0.14 -10.28
N GLN A 30 3.38 -1.07 -9.81
CA GLN A 30 3.39 -2.47 -10.22
C GLN A 30 1.99 -2.91 -10.68
N ASP A 31 1.93 -3.65 -11.78
CA ASP A 31 0.73 -4.40 -12.16
C ASP A 31 0.67 -5.66 -11.29
N THR A 32 -0.42 -5.84 -10.54
CA THR A 32 -0.55 -7.00 -9.65
C THR A 32 -0.92 -8.29 -10.39
N GLY A 33 -1.29 -8.21 -11.66
CA GLY A 33 -1.84 -9.35 -12.41
C GLY A 33 -3.29 -9.68 -12.05
N CYS A 34 -3.88 -8.97 -11.08
CA CYS A 34 -5.27 -9.15 -10.66
C CYS A 34 -6.16 -8.09 -11.31
N LYS A 35 -7.47 -8.35 -11.28
CA LYS A 35 -8.49 -7.42 -11.79
C LYS A 35 -9.50 -7.10 -10.70
N TRP A 36 -9.99 -5.89 -10.73
CA TRP A 36 -11.11 -5.47 -9.91
C TRP A 36 -12.44 -6.02 -10.46
N ILE A 37 -13.51 -5.90 -9.70
CA ILE A 37 -14.83 -6.42 -10.08
C ILE A 37 -15.38 -5.84 -11.38
N ASP A 38 -14.89 -4.67 -11.80
CA ASP A 38 -15.26 -4.01 -13.06
C ASP A 38 -14.39 -4.44 -14.25
N GLY A 39 -13.45 -5.37 -14.04
CA GLY A 39 -12.55 -5.88 -15.08
C GLY A 39 -11.28 -5.06 -15.29
N LYS A 40 -11.12 -3.94 -14.62
CA LYS A 40 -9.90 -3.12 -14.71
C LYS A 40 -8.75 -3.77 -13.98
N LYS A 41 -7.53 -3.58 -14.49
CA LYS A 41 -6.31 -4.04 -13.83
C LYS A 41 -6.14 -3.37 -12.47
N ILE A 42 -5.64 -4.12 -11.51
CA ILE A 42 -5.25 -3.59 -10.20
C ILE A 42 -3.74 -3.38 -10.19
N TYR A 43 -3.32 -2.17 -9.89
CA TYR A 43 -1.93 -1.78 -9.66
C TYR A 43 -1.69 -1.61 -8.18
N LYS A 44 -0.44 -1.66 -7.76
CA LYS A 44 -0.03 -1.32 -6.39
C LYS A 44 1.21 -0.45 -6.40
N LYS A 45 1.36 0.34 -5.36
CA LYS A 45 2.55 1.15 -5.12
C LYS A 45 2.76 1.31 -3.63
N THR A 46 4.03 1.22 -3.20
CA THR A 46 4.42 1.44 -1.81
C THR A 46 5.02 2.83 -1.68
N ILE A 47 4.59 3.56 -0.67
CA ILE A 47 5.03 4.92 -0.36
C ILE A 47 5.72 4.90 0.99
N ASP A 48 6.94 5.41 1.04
CA ASP A 48 7.55 5.78 2.31
C ASP A 48 6.94 7.11 2.75
N PHE A 49 5.94 7.03 3.61
CA PHE A 49 5.24 8.21 4.10
C PHE A 49 6.12 9.07 5.01
N GLY A 50 7.05 8.43 5.71
CA GLY A 50 7.92 9.09 6.67
C GLY A 50 7.22 9.41 7.98
N ALA A 51 7.67 10.46 8.65
CA ALA A 51 7.15 10.84 9.95
C ALA A 51 5.68 11.25 9.89
N LEU A 52 4.91 10.87 10.91
CA LEU A 52 3.52 11.29 11.06
C LEU A 52 3.44 12.75 11.57
N PRO A 53 2.29 13.41 11.37
CA PRO A 53 2.17 14.82 11.79
C PRO A 53 1.98 14.99 13.31
N ASN A 54 2.11 16.22 13.73
CA ASN A 54 1.87 16.65 15.11
C ASN A 54 0.50 17.33 15.18
N ALA A 55 -0.51 16.59 15.65
CA ALA A 55 -1.89 17.06 15.84
C ALA A 55 -2.41 17.86 14.63
N SER A 56 -2.14 17.35 13.44
CA SER A 56 -2.40 18.05 12.18
C SER A 56 -2.58 17.07 11.03
N ILE A 57 -2.56 17.58 9.82
CA ILE A 57 -2.68 16.81 8.59
C ILE A 57 -1.38 16.92 7.81
N LYS A 58 -0.88 15.78 7.34
CA LYS A 58 0.26 15.71 6.43
C LYS A 58 -0.16 15.02 5.14
N ASN A 59 0.23 15.60 4.02
CA ASN A 59 0.00 15.04 2.68
C ASN A 59 1.33 14.73 2.01
N VAL A 60 1.40 13.56 1.37
CA VAL A 60 2.56 13.14 0.60
C VAL A 60 2.08 12.76 -0.79
N ASP A 61 2.66 13.34 -1.83
CA ASP A 61 2.34 12.99 -3.22
C ASP A 61 2.75 11.55 -3.50
N HIS A 62 1.85 10.76 -4.06
CA HIS A 62 2.16 9.37 -4.41
C HIS A 62 2.65 9.21 -5.85
N GLY A 63 2.54 10.23 -6.66
CA GLY A 63 3.08 10.24 -8.02
C GLY A 63 2.37 9.33 -9.02
N VAL A 64 1.18 8.83 -8.70
CA VAL A 64 0.38 7.99 -9.61
C VAL A 64 -0.60 8.89 -10.37
N ALA A 65 -0.62 8.73 -11.69
CA ALA A 65 -1.56 9.43 -12.56
C ALA A 65 -2.78 8.55 -12.87
N ASN A 66 -3.90 9.22 -13.16
CA ASN A 66 -5.09 8.58 -13.73
C ASN A 66 -5.74 7.52 -12.83
N ILE A 67 -5.74 7.72 -11.53
CA ILE A 67 -6.44 6.81 -10.61
C ILE A 67 -7.94 6.90 -10.86
N ALA A 68 -8.56 5.73 -11.12
CA ALA A 68 -10.01 5.61 -11.20
C ALA A 68 -10.60 5.32 -9.81
N ARG A 69 -9.98 4.41 -9.08
CA ARG A 69 -10.44 3.97 -7.75
C ARG A 69 -9.30 3.38 -6.95
N VAL A 70 -9.23 3.73 -5.68
CA VAL A 70 -8.42 2.98 -4.70
C VAL A 70 -9.27 1.84 -4.17
N VAL A 71 -8.73 0.62 -4.20
CA VAL A 71 -9.47 -0.59 -3.82
C VAL A 71 -8.99 -1.19 -2.51
N LYS A 72 -7.77 -0.89 -2.09
CA LYS A 72 -7.21 -1.38 -0.83
C LYS A 72 -6.09 -0.45 -0.36
N ILE A 73 -6.01 -0.26 0.95
CA ILE A 73 -4.93 0.48 1.60
C ILE A 73 -4.38 -0.39 2.71
N ASP A 74 -3.07 -0.65 2.68
CA ASP A 74 -2.34 -1.35 3.72
C ASP A 74 -1.20 -0.48 4.22
N GLY A 75 -0.70 -0.77 5.40
CA GLY A 75 0.47 -0.08 5.88
C GLY A 75 0.92 -0.53 7.24
N ILE A 76 2.10 -0.06 7.60
CA ILE A 76 2.74 -0.32 8.89
C ILE A 76 3.20 1.00 9.49
N ILE A 77 2.90 1.19 10.76
CA ILE A 77 3.41 2.30 11.56
C ILE A 77 4.53 1.77 12.44
N SER A 78 5.68 2.43 12.39
CA SER A 78 6.83 2.10 13.24
C SER A 78 6.86 3.00 14.46
N PHE A 79 6.96 2.38 15.64
CA PHE A 79 7.13 3.04 16.94
C PHE A 79 8.62 3.11 17.34
N GLY A 80 9.51 2.91 16.39
CA GLY A 80 10.94 2.82 16.60
C GLY A 80 11.51 1.58 15.95
N SER A 81 12.63 1.07 16.44
CA SER A 81 13.33 -0.05 15.79
C SER A 81 12.70 -1.42 16.05
N ASN A 82 11.87 -1.57 17.09
CA ASN A 82 11.44 -2.90 17.56
C ASN A 82 9.93 -3.04 17.77
N ASN A 83 9.12 -2.08 17.31
CA ASN A 83 7.69 -2.12 17.57
C ASN A 83 6.92 -1.53 16.38
N TRP A 84 5.93 -2.28 15.89
CA TRP A 84 5.13 -1.90 14.73
C TRP A 84 3.64 -2.09 15.01
N SER A 85 2.83 -1.30 14.33
CA SER A 85 1.39 -1.39 14.36
C SER A 85 0.82 -1.29 12.95
N ASN A 86 -0.38 -1.83 12.75
CA ASN A 86 -1.11 -1.70 11.49
C ASN A 86 -1.79 -0.32 11.37
N ILE A 87 -2.34 -0.03 10.22
CA ILE A 87 -3.15 1.17 9.97
C ILE A 87 -4.63 0.78 9.84
N PRO A 88 -5.58 1.67 10.22
CA PRO A 88 -5.35 2.92 10.95
C PRO A 88 -4.86 2.65 12.38
N LEU A 89 -4.10 3.57 12.93
CA LEU A 89 -3.72 3.51 14.33
C LEU A 89 -4.88 4.02 15.17
N VAL A 90 -5.52 3.12 15.89
CA VAL A 90 -6.55 3.44 16.87
C VAL A 90 -5.95 3.11 18.24
N TYR A 91 -5.50 4.13 18.94
CA TYR A 91 -4.92 3.99 20.26
C TYR A 91 -5.67 4.88 21.24
N GLN A 92 -6.30 4.23 22.21
CA GLN A 92 -7.01 4.91 23.28
C GLN A 92 -6.26 4.67 24.59
N GLY A 93 -5.47 5.66 24.98
CA GLY A 93 -4.82 5.67 26.28
C GLY A 93 -5.78 6.01 27.40
N VAL A 94 -5.31 5.92 28.64
CA VAL A 94 -6.15 6.18 29.82
C VAL A 94 -6.66 7.63 29.82
N ASP A 95 -5.83 8.56 29.36
CA ASP A 95 -6.14 10.00 29.45
C ASP A 95 -6.27 10.70 28.10
N SER A 96 -6.06 10.01 26.97
CA SER A 96 -6.14 10.64 25.65
C SER A 96 -6.20 9.64 24.50
N ILE A 97 -6.72 10.11 23.38
CA ILE A 97 -6.82 9.35 22.14
C ILE A 97 -5.68 9.75 21.21
N TYR A 98 -4.89 8.78 20.77
CA TYR A 98 -3.72 8.97 19.92
C TYR A 98 -3.92 8.28 18.57
N ASN A 99 -4.91 8.71 17.83
CA ASN A 99 -5.26 8.10 16.55
C ASN A 99 -4.44 8.67 15.40
N ALA A 100 -4.19 7.82 14.40
CA ALA A 100 -3.66 8.24 13.10
C ALA A 100 -4.52 7.61 12.01
N GLU A 101 -5.17 8.44 11.21
CA GLU A 101 -6.01 8.05 10.09
C GLU A 101 -5.27 8.27 8.79
N PHE A 102 -5.39 7.32 7.87
CA PHE A 102 -4.80 7.42 6.53
C PHE A 102 -5.89 7.39 5.47
N GLN A 103 -5.74 8.24 4.49
CA GLN A 103 -6.58 8.28 3.29
C GLN A 103 -5.68 8.38 2.06
N VAL A 104 -6.14 7.83 0.96
CA VAL A 104 -5.47 7.97 -0.33
C VAL A 104 -6.43 8.68 -1.27
N THR A 105 -5.98 9.80 -1.80
CA THR A 105 -6.70 10.57 -2.82
C THR A 105 -6.16 10.24 -4.22
N THR A 106 -6.67 10.88 -5.23
CA THR A 106 -6.16 10.70 -6.60
C THR A 106 -4.73 11.20 -6.80
N THR A 107 -4.18 11.97 -5.86
CA THR A 107 -2.85 12.58 -5.98
C THR A 107 -1.96 12.35 -4.77
N GLN A 108 -2.52 12.12 -3.59
CA GLN A 108 -1.77 12.15 -2.35
C GLN A 108 -2.17 11.02 -1.39
N VAL A 109 -1.23 10.65 -0.53
CA VAL A 109 -1.51 9.92 0.71
C VAL A 109 -1.62 10.95 1.84
N HIS A 110 -2.66 10.86 2.61
CA HIS A 110 -3.06 11.83 3.61
C HIS A 110 -3.07 11.14 4.98
N CYS A 111 -2.46 11.78 5.98
CA CYS A 111 -2.52 11.33 7.36
C CYS A 111 -2.97 12.46 8.27
N ALA A 112 -3.96 12.17 9.09
CA ALA A 112 -4.44 13.08 10.14
C ALA A 112 -4.20 12.45 11.51
N THR A 113 -3.65 13.22 12.43
CA THR A 113 -3.45 12.79 13.80
C THR A 113 -4.13 13.74 14.79
N SER A 114 -4.61 13.16 15.90
CA SER A 114 -5.25 13.94 16.97
C SER A 114 -4.24 14.51 17.97
N LYS A 115 -3.07 13.92 18.04
CA LYS A 115 -1.96 14.29 18.92
C LYS A 115 -0.65 14.28 18.16
N ASP A 116 0.41 14.69 18.82
CA ASP A 116 1.75 14.65 18.26
C ASP A 116 2.19 13.19 18.04
N ARG A 117 2.33 12.81 16.78
CA ARG A 117 2.83 11.49 16.37
C ARG A 117 4.09 11.62 15.50
N SER A 118 4.78 12.74 15.57
CA SER A 118 5.97 13.03 14.77
C SER A 118 7.16 12.10 15.08
N ASN A 119 7.12 11.39 16.20
CA ASN A 119 8.10 10.35 16.54
C ASN A 119 7.80 8.99 15.91
N LEU A 120 6.67 8.85 15.21
CA LEU A 120 6.28 7.64 14.48
C LEU A 120 6.51 7.85 13.00
N SER A 121 6.69 6.76 12.27
CA SER A 121 6.79 6.78 10.81
C SER A 121 5.93 5.70 10.20
N ALA A 122 5.59 5.84 8.93
CA ALA A 122 4.73 4.89 8.23
C ALA A 122 5.23 4.57 6.83
N ILE A 123 4.93 3.34 6.41
CA ILE A 123 5.06 2.88 5.03
C ILE A 123 3.67 2.41 4.60
N ILE A 124 3.19 2.91 3.48
CA ILE A 124 1.84 2.68 2.99
C ILE A 124 1.91 1.99 1.63
N THR A 125 1.16 0.91 1.47
CA THR A 125 0.93 0.30 0.16
C THR A 125 -0.53 0.44 -0.19
N PHE A 126 -0.83 0.96 -1.38
CA PHE A 126 -2.20 1.07 -1.84
C PHE A 126 -2.37 0.43 -3.20
N TYR A 127 -3.58 -0.06 -3.44
CA TYR A 127 -3.97 -0.80 -4.63
C TYR A 127 -5.06 0.00 -5.34
N TYR A 128 -4.98 0.11 -6.65
CA TYR A 128 -5.85 1.00 -7.40
C TYR A 128 -6.05 0.56 -8.83
N THR A 129 -7.13 1.03 -9.41
CA THR A 129 -7.40 0.92 -10.85
C THR A 129 -7.16 2.26 -11.52
N LYS A 130 -7.00 2.25 -12.84
CA LYS A 130 -6.73 3.44 -13.63
C LYS A 130 -7.84 3.73 -14.63
N THR A 131 -8.04 5.03 -14.90
CA THR A 131 -9.00 5.49 -15.91
C THR A 131 -8.58 5.13 -17.33
N THR A 132 -7.30 4.86 -17.53
CA THR A 132 -6.71 4.55 -18.84
C THR A 132 -6.83 3.07 -19.23
N ASP A 133 -7.29 2.24 -18.35
CA ASP A 133 -7.50 0.79 -18.63
C ASP A 133 -8.93 0.49 -19.05
#